data_af5a88165d8d6d5e5a1258382020f6f6
#
_entry.id   af5a88165d8d6d5e5a1258382020f6f6
#
_cell.length_a   1.000
_cell.length_b   1.000
_cell.length_c   1.000
_cell.angle_alpha   90.00
_cell.angle_beta   90.00
_cell.angle_gamma   90.00
#
_symmetry.space_group_name_H-M   'P 1'
#
loop_
_entity.id
_entity.type
_entity.pdbx_description
1 polymer ?
#
loop_
_entity_poly.entity_id
_entity_poly.type
_entity_poly.pdbx_seq_one_letter_code
_entity_poly.pdbx_strand_id
1 'polypeptide(L)' 'MAGEESSTNFKRKMLKVIQEMNEKGRHLEAQQLYQKYFGGTNGKG' A
#
# COMPACT_ATOMS: atom_id res chain seq x y z
N MET A 1 12.51 17.39 -3.30
CA MET A 1 11.15 17.46 -3.61
C MET A 1 10.67 16.43 -4.58
N ALA A 2 11.38 16.25 -5.67
CA ALA A 2 10.97 15.24 -6.63
C ALA A 2 10.89 13.87 -5.98
N GLY A 3 11.81 13.58 -5.09
CA GLY A 3 11.77 12.29 -4.43
C GLY A 3 10.53 12.08 -3.60
N GLU A 4 10.13 13.13 -2.92
CA GLU A 4 8.94 13.04 -2.09
C GLU A 4 7.70 12.86 -2.94
N GLU A 5 7.64 13.56 -4.05
CA GLU A 5 6.50 13.40 -4.94
C GLU A 5 6.39 11.99 -5.45
N SER A 6 7.51 11.41 -5.80
CA SER A 6 7.52 10.04 -6.29
C SER A 6 7.00 9.08 -5.23
N SER A 7 7.47 9.25 -4.00
CA SER A 7 7.01 8.39 -2.91
C SER A 7 5.52 8.55 -2.69
N THR A 8 5.05 9.79 -2.67
CA THR A 8 3.64 10.05 -2.45
C THR A 8 2.81 9.43 -3.57
N ASN A 9 3.23 9.60 -4.80
CA ASN A 9 2.50 9.04 -5.92
C ASN A 9 2.42 7.53 -5.84
N PHE A 10 3.54 6.91 -5.48
CA PHE A 10 3.56 5.46 -5.36
C PHE A 10 2.60 4.99 -4.28
N LYS A 11 2.60 5.65 -3.14
CA LYS A 11 1.73 5.26 -2.04
C LYS A 11 0.27 5.40 -2.43
N ARG A 12 -0.08 6.51 -3.07
CA ARG A 12 -1.45 6.71 -3.49
C ARG A 12 -1.89 5.64 -4.46
N LYS A 13 -1.02 5.31 -5.39
CA LYS A 13 -1.33 4.29 -6.37
C LYS A 13 -1.57 2.95 -5.70
N MET A 14 -0.72 2.61 -4.77
CA MET A 14 -0.86 1.33 -4.08
C MET A 14 -2.11 1.29 -3.23
N LEU A 15 -2.42 2.39 -2.56
CA LEU A 15 -3.64 2.45 -1.77
C LEU A 15 -4.87 2.21 -2.64
N LYS A 16 -4.87 2.80 -3.82
CA LYS A 16 -6.00 2.62 -4.72
C LYS A 16 -6.12 1.16 -5.13
N VAL A 17 -5.02 0.53 -5.44
CA VAL A 17 -5.02 -0.87 -5.82
C VAL A 17 -5.56 -1.73 -4.68
N ILE A 18 -5.11 -1.43 -3.46
CA ILE A 18 -5.55 -2.19 -2.30
C ILE A 18 -7.05 -2.02 -2.10
N GLN A 19 -7.55 -0.81 -2.26
CA GLN A 19 -8.98 -0.57 -2.12
C GLN A 19 -9.78 -1.35 -3.15
N GLU A 20 -9.29 -1.38 -4.37
CA GLU A 20 -9.98 -2.12 -5.41
C GLU A 20 -10.03 -3.61 -5.08
N MET A 21 -8.94 -4.12 -4.56
CA MET A 21 -8.92 -5.52 -4.16
C MET A 21 -9.95 -5.79 -3.09
N ASN A 22 -10.05 -4.90 -2.11
CA ASN A 22 -11.04 -5.05 -1.05
C ASN A 22 -12.44 -5.05 -1.62
N GLU A 23 -12.71 -4.17 -2.56
CA GLU A 23 -14.03 -4.09 -3.14
C GLU A 23 -14.39 -5.36 -3.89
N LYS A 24 -13.38 -6.01 -4.46
CA LYS A 24 -13.60 -7.25 -5.18
C LYS A 24 -13.63 -8.46 -4.26
N GLY A 25 -13.47 -8.25 -2.98
CA GLY A 25 -13.51 -9.34 -2.03
C GLY A 25 -12.17 -9.99 -1.78
N ARG A 26 -11.11 -9.42 -2.30
CA ARG A 26 -9.78 -10.00 -2.12
C ARG A 26 -9.11 -9.40 -0.91
N HIS A 27 -9.71 -9.59 0.23
CA HIS A 27 -9.23 -8.95 1.45
C HIS A 27 -7.86 -9.46 1.86
N LEU A 28 -7.63 -10.75 1.70
CA LEU A 28 -6.34 -11.32 2.10
C LEU A 28 -5.22 -10.75 1.27
N GLU A 29 -5.41 -10.71 -0.03
CA GLU A 29 -4.38 -10.17 -0.91
C GLU A 29 -4.15 -8.70 -0.63
N ALA A 30 -5.22 -7.96 -0.42
CA ALA A 30 -5.12 -6.54 -0.13
C ALA A 30 -4.32 -6.33 1.16
N GLN A 31 -4.59 -7.15 2.15
CA GLN A 31 -3.89 -7.05 3.42
C GLN A 31 -2.41 -7.36 3.25
N GLN A 32 -2.11 -8.38 2.49
CA GLN A 32 -0.72 -8.75 2.25
C GLN A 32 0.03 -7.64 1.54
N LEU A 33 -0.60 -7.05 0.54
CA LEU A 33 0.02 -5.94 -0.18
C LEU A 33 0.27 -4.77 0.75
N TYR A 34 -0.73 -4.45 1.57
CA TYR A 34 -0.58 -3.34 2.49
C TYR A 34 0.60 -3.56 3.43
N GLN A 35 0.68 -4.75 3.99
CA GLN A 35 1.78 -5.05 4.90
C GLN A 35 3.11 -5.04 4.19
N LYS A 36 3.12 -5.50 2.97
CA LYS A 36 4.37 -5.57 2.23
C LYS A 36 4.95 -4.18 1.95
N TYR A 37 4.09 -3.24 1.58
CA TYR A 37 4.56 -1.93 1.18
C TYR A 37 4.44 -0.88 2.28
N PHE A 38 3.52 -1.03 3.18
CA PHE A 38 3.28 -0.01 4.20
C PHE A 38 3.53 -0.53 5.60
N GLY A 39 3.03 -1.72 5.89
CA GLY A 39 2.99 -2.18 7.26
C GLY A 39 4.31 -2.66 7.75
N GLY A 40 5.09 -3.14 6.91
CA GLY A 40 6.30 -3.75 7.37
C GLY A 40 6.99 -3.04 8.46
N THR A 41 6.83 -2.14 8.64
CA THR A 41 7.53 -1.53 9.57
C THR A 41 7.49 -1.67 10.84
N ASN A 42 7.42 -2.08 10.73
CA ASN A 42 7.76 -2.05 11.48
C ASN A 42 8.25 -2.29 12.09
N GLY A 43 8.07 -2.33 12.09
CA GLY A 43 8.58 -2.66 12.72
C GLY A 43 9.44 -2.56 13.51
N LYS A 44 9.71 -2.54 13.62
CA LYS A 44 10.43 -2.44 14.28
C LYS A 44 10.88 -1.77 14.50
N GLY A 45 10.63 -1.49 14.43
CA GLY A 45 11.05 -0.85 14.75
C GLY A 45 11.54 -0.59 15.15
#